data_6ded60eea2cfe79c382d45dee1216f28
#
_entry.id   6ded60eea2cfe79c382d45dee1216f28
#
_cell.length_a   1.000
_cell.length_b   1.000
_cell.length_c   1.000
_cell.angle_alpha   90.00
_cell.angle_beta   90.00
_cell.angle_gamma   90.00
#
_symmetry.space_group_name_H-M   'P 1'
#
loop_
_entity.id
_entity.type
_entity.pdbx_description
1 polymer ?
#
loop_
_entity_poly.entity_id
_entity_poly.type
_entity_poly.pdbx_seq_one_letter_code
_entity_poly.pdbx_strand_id
1 'polypeptide(L)'
;MKKWIALLLSMVMILSCFSVNALAEERYLGVMLSTNVMSLDTNLATDGESFEVIADCIDGLTQMDADGAAIPAIAENYDLSKDGKTYTFHLRDAKWSNGTPVTADDFVFAWRRICKEAGEYAYMFDSSVGCVKGADAIIYEGADPATLGVSAPDPKTLVVELEVPVSFFPSLMYFPTFYPINEAFYTSLEEGTYGTSPETFLSNGAFVLESYTPGTANLTVKKNPDYWDADRVQLAGISYQVVGSSDNALTAFKTGSLDVVTISGNQVASAKKDSALSEKLAVTGAGYMWYLSFSQTENNAEGGMLANANLRLAISNAIDREALVEDYVMDGSLDTYTAVPPQFAASASTGADFSADQEAFAEICGYNPEKAEEYFAAAVAELGKDTFTFVMIYGNNEGDEVAKVAQAIKSEVEDVLPGVTINLQPMTKAERLDKMQNDNYDIALTRWGPDYADPMTYLGMWITNNSNNYGFWSNAEYDQLITDCTTGAYISDYDARWEAMFKAETLVMQEAVIAPLYTKANANLITAGVEGIEFHPVALNRVYKNAVIK
;
A
#
# COMPACT_ATOMS: atom_id res chain seq x y z
N MET A 1 -43.20 17.53 61.11
CA MET A 1 -43.12 16.46 60.11
C MET A 1 -43.04 16.96 58.62
N LYS A 2 -43.91 17.81 58.14
CA LYS A 2 -43.86 18.26 56.71
C LYS A 2 -42.60 19.02 56.28
N LYS A 3 -41.91 19.74 57.21
CA LYS A 3 -40.67 20.48 56.91
C LYS A 3 -39.44 19.56 56.83
N TRP A 4 -39.42 18.45 57.55
CA TRP A 4 -38.32 17.46 57.52
C TRP A 4 -38.40 16.53 56.28
N ILE A 5 -39.63 16.28 55.79
CA ILE A 5 -39.83 15.49 54.55
C ILE A 5 -39.38 16.30 53.31
N ALA A 6 -39.62 17.64 53.30
CA ALA A 6 -39.14 18.51 52.23
C ALA A 6 -37.61 18.62 52.19
N LEU A 7 -36.92 18.60 53.32
CA LEU A 7 -35.45 18.61 53.41
C LEU A 7 -34.82 17.28 52.97
N LEU A 8 -35.46 16.15 53.30
CA LEU A 8 -35.04 14.83 52.82
C LEU A 8 -35.24 14.65 51.32
N LEU A 9 -36.34 15.14 50.75
CA LEU A 9 -36.60 15.11 49.32
C LEU A 9 -35.65 16.02 48.53
N SER A 10 -35.28 17.20 49.05
CA SER A 10 -34.29 18.07 48.43
C SER A 10 -32.87 17.50 48.50
N MET A 11 -32.52 16.79 49.58
CA MET A 11 -31.22 16.12 49.73
C MET A 11 -31.10 14.90 48.80
N VAL A 12 -32.18 14.16 48.57
CA VAL A 12 -32.20 13.06 47.58
C VAL A 12 -32.14 13.58 46.14
N MET A 13 -32.75 14.73 45.82
CA MET A 13 -32.61 15.36 44.50
C MET A 13 -31.22 15.96 44.27
N ILE A 14 -30.55 16.44 45.31
CA ILE A 14 -29.17 16.95 45.18
C ILE A 14 -28.16 15.78 45.04
N LEU A 15 -28.40 14.64 45.70
CA LEU A 15 -27.59 13.43 45.50
C LEU A 15 -27.83 12.74 44.15
N SER A 16 -29.00 12.93 43.51
CA SER A 16 -29.26 12.40 42.18
C SER A 16 -28.68 13.26 41.03
N CYS A 17 -28.24 14.50 41.34
CA CYS A 17 -27.52 15.35 40.38
C CYS A 17 -25.99 15.16 40.41
N PHE A 18 -25.46 14.38 41.38
CA PHE A 18 -24.01 14.16 41.49
C PHE A 18 -23.56 12.74 41.13
N SER A 19 -24.38 11.95 40.46
CA SER A 19 -23.99 10.59 40.08
C SER A 19 -24.59 10.16 38.75
N VAL A 20 -24.30 10.91 37.70
CA VAL A 20 -24.22 10.38 36.31
C VAL A 20 -23.02 11.03 35.62
N ASN A 21 -21.87 11.01 36.25
CA ASN A 21 -20.69 10.60 35.55
C ASN A 21 -20.64 9.08 35.72
N ALA A 22 -21.54 8.37 35.01
CA ALA A 22 -21.21 7.05 34.58
C ALA A 22 -19.87 7.25 33.86
N LEU A 23 -18.80 6.69 34.40
CA LEU A 23 -17.61 6.36 33.61
C LEU A 23 -18.20 5.68 32.37
N ALA A 24 -18.28 6.39 31.26
CA ALA A 24 -18.45 5.73 29.99
C ALA A 24 -17.29 4.73 30.00
N GLU A 25 -17.59 3.46 30.05
CA GLU A 25 -16.59 2.41 29.91
C GLU A 25 -15.85 2.81 28.65
N GLU A 26 -14.54 3.07 28.77
CA GLU A 26 -13.71 3.53 27.65
C GLU A 26 -13.75 2.43 26.59
N ARG A 27 -14.65 2.62 25.61
CA ARG A 27 -14.93 1.60 24.59
C ARG A 27 -13.79 1.57 23.58
N TYR A 28 -13.29 0.36 23.30
CA TYR A 28 -12.36 0.14 22.21
C TYR A 28 -13.08 0.20 20.86
N LEU A 29 -12.39 0.73 19.85
CA LEU A 29 -12.85 0.67 18.46
C LEU A 29 -12.71 -0.77 17.96
N GLY A 30 -13.81 -1.39 17.55
CA GLY A 30 -13.80 -2.73 16.95
C GLY A 30 -13.45 -2.69 15.46
N VAL A 31 -12.33 -3.27 15.07
CA VAL A 31 -11.79 -3.22 13.71
C VAL A 31 -11.60 -4.62 13.13
N MET A 32 -12.00 -4.80 11.88
CA MET A 32 -11.74 -6.02 11.12
C MET A 32 -10.31 -6.01 10.54
N LEU A 33 -9.63 -7.15 10.66
CA LEU A 33 -8.51 -7.55 9.80
C LEU A 33 -8.96 -8.65 8.85
N SER A 34 -8.42 -8.71 7.64
CA SER A 34 -8.79 -9.73 6.65
C SER A 34 -8.05 -11.04 6.86
N THR A 35 -6.82 -10.97 7.40
CA THR A 35 -5.98 -12.12 7.73
C THR A 35 -5.31 -11.92 9.10
N ASN A 36 -4.68 -12.98 9.61
CA ASN A 36 -3.88 -12.89 10.83
C ASN A 36 -2.66 -11.98 10.64
N VAL A 37 -2.31 -11.23 11.69
CA VAL A 37 -1.01 -10.56 11.80
C VAL A 37 0.08 -11.61 11.76
N MET A 38 0.99 -11.47 10.81
CA MET A 38 2.08 -12.44 10.59
C MET A 38 3.28 -12.15 11.47
N SER A 39 3.63 -10.88 11.66
CA SER A 39 4.76 -10.44 12.47
C SER A 39 4.56 -9.01 12.97
N LEU A 40 4.93 -8.74 14.22
CA LEU A 40 5.08 -7.37 14.75
C LEU A 40 6.54 -6.91 14.80
N ASP A 41 7.47 -7.69 14.27
CA ASP A 41 8.86 -7.25 14.06
C ASP A 41 8.92 -6.34 12.82
N THR A 42 9.25 -5.07 13.00
CA THR A 42 9.29 -4.05 11.93
C THR A 42 10.23 -4.41 10.78
N ASN A 43 11.25 -5.22 11.04
CA ASN A 43 12.20 -5.66 10.02
C ASN A 43 11.79 -6.97 9.31
N LEU A 44 10.78 -7.69 9.83
CA LEU A 44 10.34 -8.99 9.30
C LEU A 44 8.87 -8.98 8.83
N ALA A 45 8.11 -7.96 9.17
CA ALA A 45 6.73 -7.81 8.70
C ALA A 45 6.68 -7.59 7.19
N THR A 46 5.75 -8.26 6.50
CA THR A 46 5.62 -8.24 5.03
C THR A 46 4.19 -8.10 4.55
N ASP A 47 3.24 -7.89 5.45
CA ASP A 47 1.82 -7.83 5.13
C ASP A 47 1.14 -6.58 5.73
N GLY A 48 0.07 -6.12 5.07
CA GLY A 48 -0.62 -4.89 5.42
C GLY A 48 -1.25 -4.90 6.81
N GLU A 49 -1.77 -6.04 7.28
CA GLU A 49 -2.36 -6.18 8.61
C GLU A 49 -1.30 -6.05 9.71
N SER A 50 -0.12 -6.62 9.50
CA SER A 50 1.03 -6.44 10.39
C SER A 50 1.47 -4.98 10.43
N PHE A 51 1.59 -4.32 9.28
CA PHE A 51 1.98 -2.91 9.19
C PHE A 51 0.97 -1.98 9.87
N GLU A 52 -0.33 -2.24 9.74
CA GLU A 52 -1.39 -1.46 10.39
C GLU A 52 -1.24 -1.47 11.92
N VAL A 53 -1.05 -2.65 12.52
CA VAL A 53 -0.88 -2.80 13.98
C VAL A 53 0.46 -2.23 14.44
N ILE A 54 1.53 -2.42 13.67
CA ILE A 54 2.85 -1.84 13.98
C ILE A 54 2.75 -0.30 14.00
N ALA A 55 2.11 0.31 13.02
CA ALA A 55 2.00 1.77 12.92
C ALA A 55 1.12 2.40 14.01
N ASP A 56 0.17 1.66 14.57
CA ASP A 56 -0.55 2.11 15.77
C ASP A 56 0.35 2.14 17.01
N CYS A 57 1.32 1.23 17.07
CA CYS A 57 2.19 1.04 18.24
C CYS A 57 3.53 1.75 18.14
N ILE A 58 4.04 2.02 16.94
CA ILE A 58 5.36 2.62 16.70
C ILE A 58 5.24 3.77 15.73
N ASP A 59 5.80 4.93 16.08
CA ASP A 59 5.99 6.07 15.18
C ASP A 59 7.40 6.01 14.54
N GLY A 60 7.47 6.33 13.25
CA GLY A 60 8.71 6.56 12.51
C GLY A 60 9.24 7.99 12.67
N LEU A 61 10.20 8.38 11.82
CA LEU A 61 10.69 9.77 11.77
C LEU A 61 9.62 10.73 11.27
N THR A 62 8.83 10.30 10.29
CA THR A 62 7.67 11.03 9.75
C THR A 62 6.40 10.20 9.91
N GLN A 63 5.27 10.82 9.67
CA GLN A 63 3.94 10.21 9.58
C GLN A 63 3.22 10.79 8.35
N MET A 64 2.14 10.16 7.90
CA MET A 64 1.28 10.73 6.86
C MET A 64 0.26 11.69 7.48
N ASP A 65 -0.08 12.76 6.76
CA ASP A 65 -1.32 13.50 7.00
C ASP A 65 -2.49 12.89 6.22
N ALA A 66 -3.66 13.50 6.32
CA ALA A 66 -4.87 13.01 5.64
C ALA A 66 -4.76 12.97 4.10
N ASP A 67 -3.85 13.75 3.52
CA ASP A 67 -3.60 13.82 2.08
C ASP A 67 -2.43 12.91 1.64
N GLY A 68 -1.84 12.15 2.59
CA GLY A 68 -0.72 11.23 2.35
C GLY A 68 0.66 11.89 2.32
N ALA A 69 0.75 13.20 2.63
CA ALA A 69 2.03 13.89 2.68
C ALA A 69 2.82 13.54 3.95
N ALA A 70 4.15 13.49 3.83
CA ALA A 70 5.02 13.24 4.98
C ALA A 70 5.09 14.48 5.88
N ILE A 71 4.68 14.35 7.12
CA ILE A 71 4.74 15.37 8.15
C ILE A 71 5.59 14.89 9.34
N PRO A 72 6.08 15.79 10.22
CA PRO A 72 6.89 15.43 11.39
C PRO A 72 6.20 14.43 12.33
N ALA A 73 6.97 13.40 12.77
CA ALA A 73 6.59 12.48 13.85
C ALA A 73 7.69 12.45 14.93
N ILE A 74 8.48 11.41 15.06
CA ILE A 74 9.62 11.40 16.01
C ILE A 74 10.67 12.44 15.63
N ALA A 75 10.88 12.71 14.34
CA ALA A 75 11.63 13.90 13.93
C ALA A 75 10.74 15.15 13.97
N GLU A 76 11.15 16.21 14.66
CA GLU A 76 10.47 17.52 14.64
C GLU A 76 10.69 18.24 13.30
N ASN A 77 11.86 18.07 12.73
CA ASN A 77 12.27 18.62 11.44
C ASN A 77 13.52 17.90 10.94
N TYR A 78 13.98 18.27 9.76
CA TYR A 78 15.26 17.82 9.21
C TYR A 78 15.93 18.93 8.39
N ASP A 79 17.26 18.88 8.34
CA ASP A 79 18.06 19.66 7.41
C ASP A 79 18.50 18.77 6.24
N LEU A 80 18.49 19.34 5.03
CA LEU A 80 18.99 18.68 3.83
C LEU A 80 20.24 19.41 3.33
N SER A 81 21.32 18.66 3.07
CA SER A 81 22.54 19.21 2.49
C SER A 81 22.28 19.80 1.09
N LYS A 82 23.16 20.72 0.65
CA LYS A 82 22.99 21.40 -0.64
C LYS A 82 23.03 20.48 -1.85
N ASP A 83 23.71 19.34 -1.73
CA ASP A 83 23.80 18.31 -2.76
C ASP A 83 22.64 17.30 -2.69
N GLY A 84 21.71 17.49 -1.75
CA GLY A 84 20.54 16.63 -1.58
C GLY A 84 20.85 15.23 -1.04
N LYS A 85 22.08 14.95 -0.58
CA LYS A 85 22.51 13.59 -0.23
C LYS A 85 22.60 13.31 1.27
N THR A 86 22.50 14.33 2.13
CA THR A 86 22.58 14.13 3.58
C THR A 86 21.37 14.75 4.25
N TYR A 87 20.59 13.91 4.90
CA TYR A 87 19.51 14.29 5.79
C TYR A 87 20.00 14.29 7.23
N THR A 88 19.72 15.37 7.98
CA THR A 88 19.96 15.45 9.41
C THR A 88 18.63 15.62 10.12
N PHE A 89 18.10 14.56 10.71
CA PHE A 89 16.83 14.58 11.43
C PHE A 89 17.05 14.97 12.89
N HIS A 90 16.22 15.89 13.40
CA HIS A 90 16.24 16.37 14.78
C HIS A 90 15.07 15.75 15.55
N LEU A 91 15.37 14.89 16.52
CA LEU A 91 14.36 14.09 17.22
C LEU A 91 13.78 14.85 18.43
N ARG A 92 12.45 14.78 18.57
CA ARG A 92 11.73 15.27 19.75
C ARG A 92 11.97 14.41 20.99
N ASP A 93 11.52 14.90 22.12
CA ASP A 93 11.41 14.09 23.31
C ASP A 93 10.26 13.10 23.17
N ALA A 94 10.59 11.82 23.08
CA ALA A 94 9.66 10.71 23.02
C ALA A 94 10.16 9.55 23.88
N LYS A 95 9.25 8.67 24.31
CA LYS A 95 9.57 7.54 25.16
C LYS A 95 9.03 6.24 24.61
N TRP A 96 9.75 5.19 24.85
CA TRP A 96 9.24 3.83 24.75
C TRP A 96 8.27 3.52 25.91
N SER A 97 7.39 2.55 25.75
CA SER A 97 6.38 2.13 26.73
C SER A 97 6.97 1.57 28.03
N ASN A 98 8.27 1.28 28.09
CA ASN A 98 9.02 0.96 29.29
C ASN A 98 9.60 2.20 30.01
N GLY A 99 9.34 3.41 29.49
CA GLY A 99 9.80 4.69 30.04
C GLY A 99 11.20 5.13 29.59
N THR A 100 11.94 4.31 28.83
CA THR A 100 13.24 4.71 28.25
C THR A 100 13.04 5.71 27.10
N PRO A 101 13.99 6.65 26.87
CA PRO A 101 13.87 7.59 25.76
C PRO A 101 14.00 6.90 24.41
N VAL A 102 13.28 7.41 23.40
CA VAL A 102 13.56 7.12 21.98
C VAL A 102 14.76 7.95 21.54
N THR A 103 15.72 7.30 20.92
CA THR A 103 16.99 7.90 20.52
C THR A 103 17.31 7.63 19.04
N ALA A 104 18.24 8.39 18.49
CA ALA A 104 18.74 8.17 17.13
C ALA A 104 19.43 6.79 16.98
N ASP A 105 20.03 6.27 18.07
CA ASP A 105 20.63 4.92 18.06
C ASP A 105 19.60 3.81 17.80
N ASP A 106 18.34 3.98 18.23
CA ASP A 106 17.27 3.01 17.99
C ASP A 106 16.97 2.86 16.47
N PHE A 107 17.07 3.96 15.71
CA PHE A 107 16.97 3.95 14.26
C PHE A 107 18.21 3.33 13.61
N VAL A 108 19.40 3.71 14.06
CA VAL A 108 20.67 3.15 13.56
C VAL A 108 20.69 1.63 13.71
N PHE A 109 20.26 1.14 14.88
CA PHE A 109 20.18 -0.29 15.15
C PHE A 109 19.20 -1.01 14.20
N ALA A 110 17.96 -0.50 14.10
CA ALA A 110 16.92 -1.10 13.27
C ALA A 110 17.34 -1.18 11.79
N TRP A 111 17.90 -0.08 11.24
CA TRP A 111 18.28 -0.02 9.83
C TRP A 111 19.49 -0.90 9.49
N ARG A 112 20.48 -0.97 10.39
CA ARG A 112 21.61 -1.89 10.25
C ARG A 112 21.17 -3.34 10.33
N ARG A 113 20.19 -3.63 11.18
CA ARG A 113 19.64 -4.97 11.34
C ARG A 113 18.93 -5.44 10.08
N ILE A 114 18.00 -4.68 9.52
CA ILE A 114 17.27 -5.10 8.31
C ILE A 114 18.20 -5.27 7.11
N CYS A 115 19.17 -4.38 6.90
CA CYS A 115 20.14 -4.52 5.82
C CYS A 115 21.00 -5.77 5.99
N LYS A 116 21.43 -6.07 7.24
CA LYS A 116 22.23 -7.26 7.54
C LYS A 116 21.46 -8.56 7.33
N GLU A 117 20.20 -8.60 7.76
CA GLU A 117 19.36 -9.79 7.68
C GLU A 117 18.79 -9.98 6.27
N ALA A 118 18.93 -8.98 5.40
CA ALA A 118 18.40 -8.94 4.04
C ALA A 118 16.91 -9.35 4.00
N GLY A 119 16.12 -8.77 4.91
CA GLY A 119 14.68 -8.97 4.97
C GLY A 119 14.00 -8.56 3.66
N GLU A 120 12.75 -8.99 3.44
CA GLU A 120 12.03 -8.73 2.18
C GLU A 120 11.99 -7.24 1.80
N TYR A 121 11.85 -6.35 2.79
CA TYR A 121 11.85 -4.89 2.58
C TYR A 121 13.23 -4.23 2.71
N ALA A 122 14.33 -4.99 2.78
CA ALA A 122 15.68 -4.40 2.79
C ALA A 122 15.98 -3.60 1.51
N TYR A 123 15.38 -3.97 0.37
CA TYR A 123 15.50 -3.24 -0.90
C TYR A 123 15.07 -1.77 -0.81
N MET A 124 14.23 -1.41 0.17
CA MET A 124 13.86 0.00 0.37
C MET A 124 15.03 0.87 0.83
N PHE A 125 16.14 0.28 1.24
CA PHE A 125 17.37 0.98 1.61
C PHE A 125 18.39 1.06 0.47
N ASP A 126 18.33 0.14 -0.49
CA ASP A 126 19.31 -0.03 -1.56
C ASP A 126 19.22 1.03 -2.67
N SER A 127 20.01 0.85 -3.74
CA SER A 127 20.09 1.78 -4.87
C SER A 127 18.81 1.86 -5.71
N SER A 128 17.85 0.96 -5.51
CA SER A 128 16.59 0.96 -6.27
C SER A 128 15.55 1.93 -5.68
N VAL A 129 15.59 2.23 -4.37
CA VAL A 129 14.59 3.06 -3.69
C VAL A 129 15.23 4.15 -2.84
N GLY A 130 15.72 3.81 -1.64
CA GLY A 130 16.18 4.77 -0.63
C GLY A 130 17.59 5.27 -0.88
N CYS A 131 18.38 4.54 -1.65
CA CYS A 131 19.76 4.86 -1.99
C CYS A 131 20.64 5.17 -0.76
N VAL A 132 20.39 4.51 0.37
CA VAL A 132 21.19 4.72 1.59
C VAL A 132 22.60 4.19 1.34
N LYS A 133 23.59 5.03 1.56
CA LYS A 133 25.01 4.74 1.30
C LYS A 133 25.44 3.44 1.94
N GLY A 134 26.03 2.55 1.14
CA GLY A 134 26.54 1.25 1.58
C GLY A 134 25.48 0.15 1.74
N ALA A 135 24.19 0.42 1.53
CA ALA A 135 23.13 -0.56 1.69
C ALA A 135 23.31 -1.76 0.74
N ASP A 136 23.57 -1.53 -0.55
CA ASP A 136 23.78 -2.60 -1.55
C ASP A 136 24.89 -3.58 -1.12
N ALA A 137 26.03 -3.04 -0.68
CA ALA A 137 27.16 -3.87 -0.25
C ALA A 137 26.81 -4.72 0.98
N ILE A 138 26.00 -4.21 1.89
CA ILE A 138 25.57 -4.96 3.08
C ILE A 138 24.56 -6.04 2.68
N ILE A 139 23.53 -5.68 1.92
CA ILE A 139 22.41 -6.56 1.57
C ILE A 139 22.88 -7.70 0.64
N TYR A 140 23.66 -7.38 -0.41
CA TYR A 140 23.98 -8.32 -1.48
C TYR A 140 25.37 -8.93 -1.40
N GLU A 141 26.32 -8.26 -0.73
CA GLU A 141 27.72 -8.69 -0.65
C GLU A 141 28.16 -9.10 0.76
N GLY A 142 27.29 -8.87 1.77
CA GLY A 142 27.58 -9.22 3.17
C GLY A 142 28.61 -8.33 3.84
N ALA A 143 28.71 -7.05 3.43
CA ALA A 143 29.57 -6.07 4.08
C ALA A 143 29.17 -5.81 5.53
N ASP A 144 30.07 -5.20 6.31
CA ASP A 144 29.81 -4.88 7.71
C ASP A 144 28.63 -3.87 7.83
N PRO A 145 27.55 -4.19 8.56
CA PRO A 145 26.43 -3.26 8.79
C PRO A 145 26.82 -1.91 9.37
N ALA A 146 27.97 -1.83 10.05
CA ALA A 146 28.51 -0.56 10.55
C ALA A 146 28.88 0.44 9.44
N THR A 147 29.03 -0.03 8.18
CA THR A 147 29.32 0.82 7.01
C THR A 147 28.09 1.48 6.40
N LEU A 148 26.87 1.13 6.87
CA LEU A 148 25.65 1.80 6.42
C LEU A 148 25.74 3.30 6.70
N GLY A 149 25.35 4.11 5.72
CA GLY A 149 25.34 5.57 5.78
C GLY A 149 24.33 6.17 6.79
N VAL A 150 24.28 5.60 7.99
CA VAL A 150 23.41 6.07 9.08
C VAL A 150 24.22 6.18 10.38
N SER A 151 24.09 7.31 11.09
CA SER A 151 24.81 7.55 12.34
C SER A 151 24.02 8.43 13.31
N ALA A 152 24.31 8.26 14.59
CA ALA A 152 23.76 9.05 15.70
C ALA A 152 24.90 9.81 16.40
N PRO A 153 25.25 11.04 15.99
CA PRO A 153 26.30 11.83 16.66
C PRO A 153 25.93 12.18 18.11
N ASP A 154 24.65 12.23 18.41
CA ASP A 154 24.09 12.34 19.75
C ASP A 154 22.68 11.70 19.78
N PRO A 155 22.06 11.48 20.98
CA PRO A 155 20.79 10.76 21.07
C PRO A 155 19.60 11.42 20.34
N LYS A 156 19.71 12.69 19.95
CA LYS A 156 18.62 13.46 19.31
C LYS A 156 18.89 13.83 17.85
N THR A 157 20.02 13.40 17.31
CA THR A 157 20.40 13.72 15.93
C THR A 157 20.67 12.43 15.16
N LEU A 158 19.87 12.16 14.13
CA LEU A 158 20.08 11.08 13.19
C LEU A 158 20.59 11.66 11.86
N VAL A 159 21.76 11.21 11.42
CA VAL A 159 22.34 11.62 10.13
C VAL A 159 22.27 10.44 9.17
N VAL A 160 21.70 10.70 7.98
CA VAL A 160 21.58 9.71 6.90
C VAL A 160 22.28 10.22 5.65
N GLU A 161 23.23 9.45 5.14
CA GLU A 161 23.94 9.72 3.89
C GLU A 161 23.36 8.83 2.77
N LEU A 162 23.04 9.44 1.63
CA LEU A 162 22.56 8.76 0.43
C LEU A 162 23.65 8.75 -0.65
N GLU A 163 23.64 7.75 -1.52
CA GLU A 163 24.51 7.69 -2.70
C GLU A 163 24.10 8.75 -3.74
N VAL A 164 22.80 8.97 -3.91
CA VAL A 164 22.21 9.99 -4.79
C VAL A 164 21.09 10.72 -4.04
N PRO A 165 20.71 11.94 -4.46
CA PRO A 165 19.54 12.61 -3.89
C PRO A 165 18.26 11.80 -4.15
N VAL A 166 17.37 11.69 -3.14
CA VAL A 166 16.06 11.03 -3.25
C VAL A 166 15.01 12.01 -2.75
N SER A 167 14.20 12.56 -3.66
CA SER A 167 13.23 13.61 -3.36
C SER A 167 12.11 13.16 -2.41
N PHE A 168 11.72 11.89 -2.52
CA PHE A 168 10.67 11.28 -1.70
C PHE A 168 11.22 10.59 -0.44
N PHE A 169 12.51 10.71 -0.11
CA PHE A 169 13.12 10.06 1.06
C PHE A 169 12.35 10.31 2.36
N PRO A 170 11.84 11.53 2.67
CA PRO A 170 11.02 11.74 3.86
C PRO A 170 9.73 10.93 3.89
N SER A 171 9.14 10.60 2.74
CA SER A 171 7.94 9.76 2.68
C SER A 171 8.22 8.27 2.90
N LEU A 172 9.45 7.82 2.73
CA LEU A 172 9.84 6.46 3.12
C LEU A 172 9.82 6.28 4.64
N MET A 173 10.06 7.34 5.40
CA MET A 173 10.25 7.29 6.86
C MET A 173 8.97 6.97 7.64
N TYR A 174 7.79 7.02 7.02
CA TYR A 174 6.55 6.55 7.62
C TYR A 174 6.22 5.09 7.30
N PHE A 175 7.01 4.42 6.47
CA PHE A 175 6.83 2.99 6.21
C PHE A 175 7.44 2.17 7.36
N PRO A 176 6.76 1.14 7.88
CA PRO A 176 7.17 0.41 9.08
C PRO A 176 8.59 -0.16 9.07
N THR A 177 9.14 -0.49 7.90
CA THR A 177 10.52 -1.01 7.79
C THR A 177 11.60 -0.01 8.24
N PHE A 178 11.28 1.31 8.24
CA PHE A 178 12.18 2.37 8.71
C PHE A 178 11.96 2.74 10.19
N TYR A 179 11.05 2.06 10.89
CA TYR A 179 10.75 2.37 12.28
C TYR A 179 11.89 1.95 13.23
N PRO A 180 12.02 2.63 14.38
CA PRO A 180 13.08 2.35 15.34
C PRO A 180 12.82 1.04 16.10
N ILE A 181 13.89 0.42 16.59
CA ILE A 181 13.86 -0.71 17.53
C ILE A 181 14.78 -0.36 18.70
N ASN A 182 14.31 -0.50 19.95
CA ASN A 182 15.14 -0.29 21.11
C ASN A 182 16.17 -1.43 21.23
N GLU A 183 17.45 -1.13 20.95
CA GLU A 183 18.52 -2.14 20.92
C GLU A 183 18.67 -2.86 22.25
N ALA A 184 18.68 -2.12 23.37
CA ALA A 184 18.89 -2.70 24.68
C ALA A 184 17.77 -3.67 25.07
N PHE A 185 16.54 -3.35 24.71
CA PHE A 185 15.39 -4.23 24.89
C PHE A 185 15.47 -5.45 23.97
N TYR A 186 15.67 -5.23 22.66
CA TYR A 186 15.76 -6.30 21.67
C TYR A 186 16.83 -7.35 22.06
N THR A 187 18.02 -6.89 22.43
CA THR A 187 19.15 -7.76 22.80
C THR A 187 18.97 -8.46 24.14
N SER A 188 18.05 -8.00 24.98
CA SER A 188 17.69 -8.65 26.26
C SER A 188 16.73 -9.84 26.09
N LEU A 189 16.08 -9.97 24.92
CA LEU A 189 15.11 -11.02 24.64
C LEU A 189 15.79 -12.30 24.12
N GLU A 190 15.08 -13.41 24.24
CA GLU A 190 15.46 -14.64 23.57
C GLU A 190 15.31 -14.47 22.04
N GLU A 191 16.24 -15.05 21.28
CA GLU A 191 16.21 -14.99 19.81
C GLU A 191 14.85 -15.46 19.25
N GLY A 192 14.29 -14.71 18.31
CA GLY A 192 13.00 -15.01 17.67
C GLY A 192 11.75 -14.69 18.50
N THR A 193 11.89 -14.06 19.69
CA THR A 193 10.73 -13.72 20.52
C THR A 193 10.25 -12.27 20.36
N TYR A 194 11.06 -11.38 19.75
CA TYR A 194 10.66 -9.99 19.56
C TYR A 194 9.36 -9.88 18.77
N GLY A 195 8.40 -9.08 19.29
CA GLY A 195 7.11 -8.86 18.65
C GLY A 195 6.12 -10.03 18.71
N THR A 196 6.36 -11.04 19.58
CA THR A 196 5.46 -12.21 19.69
C THR A 196 4.46 -12.12 20.86
N SER A 197 4.60 -11.15 21.74
CA SER A 197 3.69 -10.89 22.84
C SER A 197 3.82 -9.45 23.34
N PRO A 198 2.89 -8.95 24.18
CA PRO A 198 3.03 -7.63 24.81
C PRO A 198 4.32 -7.44 25.60
N GLU A 199 4.84 -8.51 26.23
CA GLU A 199 6.07 -8.48 27.03
C GLU A 199 7.34 -8.42 26.17
N THR A 200 7.25 -8.79 24.90
CA THR A 200 8.37 -8.83 23.95
C THR A 200 8.29 -7.74 22.88
N PHE A 201 7.41 -6.74 23.07
CA PHE A 201 7.20 -5.64 22.14
C PHE A 201 7.14 -4.30 22.87
N LEU A 202 7.96 -3.33 22.47
CA LEU A 202 7.90 -1.95 22.98
C LEU A 202 7.22 -1.05 21.97
N SER A 203 6.41 -0.13 22.48
CA SER A 203 5.71 0.88 21.70
C SER A 203 6.26 2.27 22.01
N ASN A 204 6.33 3.14 21.00
CA ASN A 204 6.57 4.58 21.14
C ASN A 204 5.47 5.40 20.44
N GLY A 205 4.49 4.74 19.83
CA GLY A 205 3.36 5.31 19.10
C GLY A 205 2.14 5.58 19.99
N ALA A 206 1.00 5.85 19.32
CA ALA A 206 -0.27 6.25 19.94
C ALA A 206 -0.87 5.17 20.86
N PHE A 207 -0.59 3.91 20.60
CA PHE A 207 -1.10 2.77 21.35
C PHE A 207 0.02 1.85 21.83
N VAL A 208 -0.29 1.03 22.82
CA VAL A 208 0.57 -0.03 23.37
C VAL A 208 -0.12 -1.36 23.15
N LEU A 209 0.62 -2.38 22.71
CA LEU A 209 0.13 -3.74 22.58
C LEU A 209 -0.35 -4.27 23.93
N GLU A 210 -1.62 -4.65 24.03
CA GLU A 210 -2.23 -5.13 25.28
C GLU A 210 -2.43 -6.64 25.28
N SER A 211 -2.89 -7.20 24.15
CA SER A 211 -3.00 -8.65 23.98
C SER A 211 -2.64 -9.06 22.56
N TYR A 212 -1.77 -10.04 22.43
CA TYR A 212 -1.39 -10.65 21.16
C TYR A 212 -0.69 -11.99 21.41
N THR A 213 -0.97 -12.93 20.54
CA THR A 213 -0.22 -14.19 20.39
C THR A 213 -0.22 -14.53 18.89
N PRO A 214 0.92 -14.90 18.29
CA PRO A 214 0.99 -15.25 16.87
C PRO A 214 -0.05 -16.31 16.47
N GLY A 215 -0.75 -16.05 15.35
CA GLY A 215 -1.79 -16.94 14.82
C GLY A 215 -3.16 -16.87 15.49
N THR A 216 -3.37 -15.97 16.46
CA THR A 216 -4.71 -15.73 17.04
C THR A 216 -5.53 -14.78 16.16
N ALA A 217 -6.85 -14.97 16.17
CA ALA A 217 -7.77 -14.15 15.41
C ALA A 217 -8.10 -12.78 16.06
N ASN A 218 -7.64 -12.55 17.29
CA ASN A 218 -7.93 -11.33 18.03
C ASN A 218 -6.65 -10.77 18.64
N LEU A 219 -6.52 -9.45 18.63
CA LEU A 219 -5.50 -8.71 19.34
C LEU A 219 -6.06 -7.36 19.80
N THR A 220 -5.49 -6.78 20.84
CA THR A 220 -5.89 -5.48 21.35
C THR A 220 -4.67 -4.57 21.56
N VAL A 221 -4.88 -3.31 21.24
CA VAL A 221 -3.97 -2.23 21.62
C VAL A 221 -4.72 -1.21 22.48
N LYS A 222 -4.06 -0.61 23.47
CA LYS A 222 -4.64 0.42 24.32
C LYS A 222 -3.90 1.74 24.19
N LYS A 223 -4.57 2.85 24.47
CA LYS A 223 -3.96 4.18 24.46
C LYS A 223 -2.65 4.20 25.24
N ASN A 224 -1.61 4.78 24.63
CA ASN A 224 -0.32 5.01 25.25
C ASN A 224 -0.33 6.38 25.98
N PRO A 225 -0.33 6.43 27.31
CA PRO A 225 -0.34 7.70 28.05
C PRO A 225 1.00 8.45 27.96
N ASP A 226 2.10 7.75 27.62
CA ASP A 226 3.44 8.31 27.46
C ASP A 226 3.78 8.70 26.00
N TYR A 227 2.80 8.59 25.09
CA TYR A 227 2.96 9.01 23.71
C TYR A 227 3.21 10.52 23.64
N TRP A 228 4.13 10.95 22.78
CA TRP A 228 4.52 12.36 22.68
C TRP A 228 3.36 13.30 22.30
N ASP A 229 2.33 12.78 21.61
CA ASP A 229 1.10 13.49 21.22
C ASP A 229 -0.16 12.83 21.84
N ALA A 230 -0.07 12.37 23.09
CA ALA A 230 -1.15 11.63 23.78
C ALA A 230 -2.45 12.43 23.89
N ASP A 231 -2.38 13.75 23.95
CA ASP A 231 -3.56 14.64 24.05
C ASP A 231 -4.43 14.57 22.78
N ARG A 232 -3.84 14.27 21.63
CA ARG A 232 -4.55 14.10 20.34
C ARG A 232 -5.30 12.77 20.27
N VAL A 233 -4.82 11.74 20.92
CA VAL A 233 -5.44 10.40 20.89
C VAL A 233 -6.69 10.37 21.75
N GLN A 234 -7.85 10.14 21.13
CA GLN A 234 -9.15 10.13 21.82
C GLN A 234 -9.69 8.71 22.08
N LEU A 235 -9.23 7.71 21.33
CA LEU A 235 -9.61 6.31 21.54
C LEU A 235 -8.97 5.76 22.83
N ALA A 236 -9.72 4.98 23.59
CA ALA A 236 -9.17 4.20 24.71
C ALA A 236 -8.27 3.04 24.23
N GLY A 237 -8.58 2.50 23.05
CA GLY A 237 -7.85 1.42 22.40
C GLY A 237 -8.57 0.92 21.17
N ILE A 238 -7.98 -0.10 20.54
CA ILE A 238 -8.52 -0.76 19.35
C ILE A 238 -8.56 -2.27 19.62
N SER A 239 -9.68 -2.89 19.28
CA SER A 239 -9.86 -4.35 19.31
C SER A 239 -9.93 -4.87 17.88
N TYR A 240 -8.89 -5.52 17.45
CA TYR A 240 -8.81 -6.14 16.14
C TYR A 240 -9.37 -7.56 16.14
N GLN A 241 -10.14 -7.89 15.11
CA GLN A 241 -10.66 -9.24 14.91
C GLN A 241 -10.48 -9.65 13.43
N VAL A 242 -9.91 -10.83 13.23
CA VAL A 242 -9.80 -11.42 11.89
C VAL A 242 -11.14 -11.95 11.43
N VAL A 243 -11.60 -11.50 10.26
CA VAL A 243 -12.85 -11.92 9.62
C VAL A 243 -12.58 -12.23 8.16
N GLY A 244 -12.55 -13.50 7.81
CA GLY A 244 -12.08 -13.99 6.50
C GLY A 244 -13.13 -13.94 5.36
N SER A 245 -14.30 -13.29 5.55
CA SER A 245 -15.28 -13.13 4.45
C SER A 245 -16.13 -11.89 4.60
N SER A 246 -16.51 -11.31 3.46
CA SER A 246 -17.37 -10.11 3.38
C SER A 246 -18.75 -10.33 4.00
N ASP A 247 -19.34 -11.53 3.90
CA ASP A 247 -20.63 -11.88 4.53
C ASP A 247 -20.54 -11.85 6.06
N ASN A 248 -19.47 -12.42 6.62
CA ASN A 248 -19.23 -12.40 8.06
C ASN A 248 -18.92 -10.98 8.56
N ALA A 249 -18.15 -10.20 7.78
CA ALA A 249 -17.86 -8.81 8.06
C ALA A 249 -19.14 -7.96 8.14
N LEU A 250 -20.02 -8.08 7.14
CA LEU A 250 -21.32 -7.39 7.13
C LEU A 250 -22.21 -7.81 8.31
N THR A 251 -22.17 -9.08 8.70
CA THR A 251 -22.90 -9.59 9.87
C THR A 251 -22.34 -9.01 11.17
N ALA A 252 -21.02 -9.00 11.34
CA ALA A 252 -20.33 -8.42 12.49
C ALA A 252 -20.65 -6.93 12.65
N PHE A 253 -20.67 -6.19 11.55
CA PHE A 253 -21.05 -4.78 11.53
C PHE A 253 -22.51 -4.56 11.93
N LYS A 254 -23.46 -5.31 11.33
CA LYS A 254 -24.90 -5.20 11.61
C LYS A 254 -25.27 -5.58 13.05
N THR A 255 -24.51 -6.48 13.67
CA THR A 255 -24.71 -6.85 15.08
C THR A 255 -24.01 -5.93 16.06
N GLY A 256 -23.18 -4.99 15.58
CA GLY A 256 -22.41 -4.06 16.40
C GLY A 256 -21.23 -4.70 17.13
N SER A 257 -20.77 -5.87 16.68
CA SER A 257 -19.56 -6.51 17.21
C SER A 257 -18.28 -5.90 16.65
N LEU A 258 -18.33 -5.29 15.45
CA LEU A 258 -17.25 -4.50 14.87
C LEU A 258 -17.78 -3.14 14.39
N ASP A 259 -16.95 -2.12 14.52
CA ASP A 259 -17.24 -0.74 14.13
C ASP A 259 -16.75 -0.40 12.73
N VAL A 260 -15.65 -1.04 12.32
CA VAL A 260 -15.01 -0.82 11.02
C VAL A 260 -14.79 -2.17 10.36
N VAL A 261 -15.42 -2.37 9.21
CA VAL A 261 -15.27 -3.61 8.43
C VAL A 261 -15.11 -3.28 6.96
N THR A 262 -14.34 -4.10 6.25
CA THR A 262 -14.21 -4.04 4.79
C THR A 262 -15.17 -5.05 4.16
N ILE A 263 -15.95 -4.62 3.16
CA ILE A 263 -16.85 -5.46 2.38
C ILE A 263 -16.46 -5.41 0.89
N SER A 264 -16.85 -6.42 0.12
CA SER A 264 -16.50 -6.54 -1.30
C SER A 264 -17.66 -7.05 -2.15
N GLY A 265 -17.54 -6.92 -3.47
CA GLY A 265 -18.46 -7.49 -4.43
C GLY A 265 -19.91 -7.10 -4.21
N ASN A 266 -20.81 -8.07 -4.22
CA ASN A 266 -22.26 -7.84 -4.09
C ASN A 266 -22.68 -7.14 -2.79
N GLN A 267 -21.90 -7.26 -1.70
CA GLN A 267 -22.18 -6.56 -0.44
C GLN A 267 -22.02 -5.05 -0.59
N VAL A 268 -21.06 -4.60 -1.38
CA VAL A 268 -20.89 -3.16 -1.69
C VAL A 268 -22.07 -2.64 -2.49
N ALA A 269 -22.45 -3.34 -3.57
CA ALA A 269 -23.61 -2.98 -4.38
C ALA A 269 -24.92 -2.97 -3.56
N SER A 270 -25.04 -3.89 -2.61
CA SER A 270 -26.17 -3.95 -1.68
C SER A 270 -26.14 -2.80 -0.67
N ALA A 271 -24.96 -2.50 -0.10
CA ALA A 271 -24.79 -1.41 0.86
C ALA A 271 -25.05 -0.04 0.22
N LYS A 272 -24.65 0.19 -1.03
CA LYS A 272 -24.95 1.41 -1.78
C LYS A 272 -26.46 1.66 -1.93
N LYS A 273 -27.27 0.59 -2.01
CA LYS A 273 -28.74 0.64 -2.18
C LYS A 273 -29.50 0.67 -0.84
N ASP A 274 -28.89 0.27 0.25
CA ASP A 274 -29.49 0.26 1.59
C ASP A 274 -29.25 1.61 2.26
N SER A 275 -30.31 2.40 2.50
CA SER A 275 -30.20 3.74 3.11
C SER A 275 -29.58 3.73 4.51
N ALA A 276 -29.65 2.62 5.26
CA ALA A 276 -29.03 2.49 6.58
C ALA A 276 -27.52 2.19 6.52
N LEU A 277 -27.01 1.73 5.37
CA LEU A 277 -25.62 1.39 5.14
C LEU A 277 -24.89 2.37 4.24
N SER A 278 -25.61 2.98 3.25
CA SER A 278 -24.98 3.87 2.28
C SER A 278 -24.32 5.10 2.92
N GLU A 279 -24.92 5.66 4.00
CA GLU A 279 -24.34 6.78 4.75
C GLU A 279 -23.12 6.36 5.60
N LYS A 280 -22.90 5.06 5.80
CA LYS A 280 -21.80 4.48 6.57
C LYS A 280 -20.71 3.90 5.69
N LEU A 281 -20.93 3.91 4.38
CA LEU A 281 -20.02 3.33 3.39
C LEU A 281 -18.99 4.37 2.95
N ALA A 282 -17.73 4.15 3.27
CA ALA A 282 -16.59 4.90 2.75
C ALA A 282 -15.86 4.03 1.72
N VAL A 283 -15.74 4.54 0.50
CA VAL A 283 -14.97 3.88 -0.58
C VAL A 283 -13.70 4.69 -0.79
N THR A 284 -12.55 4.03 -0.67
CA THR A 284 -11.23 4.66 -0.71
C THR A 284 -10.31 3.89 -1.64
N GLY A 285 -9.39 4.56 -2.34
CA GLY A 285 -8.38 3.90 -3.17
C GLY A 285 -7.46 3.01 -2.33
N ALA A 286 -7.15 1.83 -2.84
CA ALA A 286 -6.20 0.89 -2.21
C ALA A 286 -4.82 0.91 -2.88
N GLY A 287 -4.61 1.76 -3.88
CA GLY A 287 -3.35 1.90 -4.61
C GLY A 287 -2.99 0.73 -5.54
N TYR A 288 -3.66 -0.41 -5.44
CA TYR A 288 -3.37 -1.55 -6.31
C TYR A 288 -3.92 -1.34 -7.71
N MET A 289 -3.03 -1.32 -8.71
CA MET A 289 -3.36 -1.31 -10.13
C MET A 289 -3.38 -2.75 -10.66
N TRP A 290 -4.53 -3.19 -11.20
CA TRP A 290 -4.69 -4.46 -11.89
C TRP A 290 -4.47 -4.27 -13.38
N TYR A 291 -3.72 -5.19 -13.99
CA TYR A 291 -3.35 -5.09 -15.40
C TYR A 291 -3.10 -6.46 -16.02
N LEU A 292 -3.11 -6.50 -17.36
CA LEU A 292 -2.56 -7.63 -18.11
C LEU A 292 -1.08 -7.37 -18.38
N SER A 293 -0.27 -8.35 -18.00
CA SER A 293 1.14 -8.45 -18.43
C SER A 293 1.23 -9.42 -19.61
N PHE A 294 2.05 -9.07 -20.59
CA PHE A 294 2.26 -9.85 -21.81
C PHE A 294 3.71 -10.31 -21.88
N SER A 295 3.98 -11.63 -21.98
CA SER A 295 5.32 -12.11 -22.28
C SER A 295 5.68 -11.78 -23.71
N GLN A 296 6.72 -10.97 -23.90
CA GLN A 296 7.16 -10.48 -25.22
C GLN A 296 8.34 -11.28 -25.76
N THR A 297 8.66 -12.42 -25.17
CA THR A 297 9.77 -13.29 -25.57
C THR A 297 9.30 -14.41 -26.50
N GLU A 298 10.27 -15.11 -27.07
CA GLU A 298 10.00 -16.29 -27.91
C GLU A 298 9.55 -17.54 -27.11
N ASN A 299 9.56 -17.47 -25.77
CA ASN A 299 9.24 -18.62 -24.91
C ASN A 299 7.73 -18.83 -24.73
N ASN A 300 6.88 -17.86 -25.10
CA ASN A 300 5.44 -18.02 -25.00
C ASN A 300 4.88 -19.01 -26.05
N ALA A 301 3.63 -19.49 -25.85
CA ALA A 301 3.00 -20.55 -26.66
C ALA A 301 2.95 -20.23 -28.16
N GLU A 302 2.89 -18.96 -28.54
CA GLU A 302 2.83 -18.50 -29.93
C GLU A 302 4.22 -18.04 -30.48
N GLY A 303 5.32 -18.33 -29.75
CA GLY A 303 6.68 -18.07 -30.23
C GLY A 303 7.00 -16.60 -30.44
N GLY A 304 6.70 -15.74 -29.48
CA GLY A 304 7.02 -14.32 -29.50
C GLY A 304 6.01 -13.41 -30.20
N MET A 305 4.82 -13.90 -30.55
CA MET A 305 3.82 -13.08 -31.26
C MET A 305 3.35 -11.88 -30.41
N LEU A 306 3.36 -12.00 -29.07
CA LEU A 306 3.06 -10.90 -28.14
C LEU A 306 4.17 -9.83 -28.06
N ALA A 307 5.32 -9.99 -28.71
CA ALA A 307 6.27 -8.90 -28.94
C ALA A 307 5.70 -7.83 -29.89
N ASN A 308 4.70 -8.16 -30.71
CA ASN A 308 4.04 -7.22 -31.61
C ASN A 308 3.12 -6.27 -30.83
N ALA A 309 3.41 -4.97 -30.85
CA ALA A 309 2.65 -3.95 -30.13
C ALA A 309 1.21 -3.83 -30.64
N ASN A 310 0.97 -3.97 -31.96
CA ASN A 310 -0.37 -3.91 -32.53
C ASN A 310 -1.25 -5.06 -32.00
N LEU A 311 -0.69 -6.25 -31.78
CA LEU A 311 -1.45 -7.38 -31.20
C LEU A 311 -1.83 -7.09 -29.73
N ARG A 312 -0.91 -6.51 -28.95
CA ARG A 312 -1.21 -6.13 -27.56
C ARG A 312 -2.22 -4.99 -27.47
N LEU A 313 -2.10 -3.97 -28.36
CA LEU A 313 -3.08 -2.89 -28.48
C LEU A 313 -4.45 -3.40 -28.91
N ALA A 314 -4.52 -4.36 -29.82
CA ALA A 314 -5.78 -5.00 -30.22
C ALA A 314 -6.47 -5.65 -29.01
N ILE A 315 -5.74 -6.44 -28.24
CA ILE A 315 -6.25 -7.09 -27.00
C ILE A 315 -6.70 -6.03 -26.00
N SER A 316 -5.89 -4.99 -25.77
CA SER A 316 -6.22 -3.92 -24.81
C SER A 316 -7.49 -3.15 -25.19
N ASN A 317 -7.65 -2.81 -26.48
CA ASN A 317 -8.82 -2.06 -26.96
C ASN A 317 -10.10 -2.92 -27.06
N ALA A 318 -10.00 -4.23 -26.95
CA ALA A 318 -11.13 -5.14 -26.90
C ALA A 318 -11.78 -5.26 -25.49
N ILE A 319 -11.16 -4.68 -24.46
CA ILE A 319 -11.57 -4.86 -23.04
C ILE A 319 -12.35 -3.64 -22.56
N ASP A 320 -13.60 -3.84 -22.13
CA ASP A 320 -14.47 -2.82 -21.53
C ASP A 320 -14.20 -2.71 -20.01
N ARG A 321 -13.34 -1.77 -19.65
CA ARG A 321 -12.90 -1.56 -18.26
C ARG A 321 -14.00 -1.06 -17.34
N GLU A 322 -14.91 -0.22 -17.86
CA GLU A 322 -16.08 0.25 -17.12
C GLU A 322 -16.99 -0.93 -16.76
N ALA A 323 -17.29 -1.81 -17.72
CA ALA A 323 -18.04 -3.04 -17.47
C ALA A 323 -17.33 -3.97 -16.48
N LEU A 324 -15.98 -4.07 -16.55
CA LEU A 324 -15.22 -4.88 -15.59
C LEU A 324 -15.44 -4.41 -14.15
N VAL A 325 -15.38 -3.09 -13.88
CA VAL A 325 -15.53 -2.57 -12.51
C VAL A 325 -16.98 -2.55 -12.05
N GLU A 326 -17.94 -2.26 -12.93
CA GLU A 326 -19.34 -2.13 -12.57
C GLU A 326 -20.06 -3.48 -12.41
N ASP A 327 -19.77 -4.46 -13.28
CA ASP A 327 -20.51 -5.72 -13.35
C ASP A 327 -19.79 -6.90 -12.68
N TYR A 328 -18.45 -6.87 -12.58
CA TYR A 328 -17.69 -8.01 -12.08
C TYR A 328 -16.94 -7.71 -10.78
N VAL A 329 -16.27 -6.57 -10.64
CA VAL A 329 -15.55 -6.19 -9.41
C VAL A 329 -16.52 -5.67 -8.35
N MET A 330 -17.41 -4.73 -8.70
CA MET A 330 -18.53 -4.22 -7.90
C MET A 330 -18.19 -3.71 -6.49
N ASP A 331 -16.97 -3.25 -6.24
CA ASP A 331 -16.54 -2.81 -4.91
C ASP A 331 -16.22 -1.31 -4.81
N GLY A 332 -16.37 -0.59 -5.91
CA GLY A 332 -16.05 0.83 -6.03
C GLY A 332 -14.68 1.09 -6.59
N SER A 333 -13.98 0.04 -7.07
CA SER A 333 -12.79 0.17 -7.90
C SER A 333 -13.09 1.08 -9.11
N LEU A 334 -12.05 1.76 -9.59
CA LEU A 334 -12.14 2.66 -10.73
C LEU A 334 -11.44 2.04 -11.93
N ASP A 335 -12.05 2.13 -13.09
CA ASP A 335 -11.36 1.83 -14.35
C ASP A 335 -10.15 2.74 -14.51
N THR A 336 -9.07 2.22 -15.12
CA THR A 336 -7.86 3.02 -15.34
C THR A 336 -7.23 2.69 -16.69
N TYR A 337 -6.64 3.74 -17.29
CA TYR A 337 -5.99 3.71 -18.59
C TYR A 337 -4.51 4.07 -18.48
N THR A 338 -4.01 4.26 -17.27
CA THR A 338 -2.64 4.68 -16.93
C THR A 338 -1.91 3.62 -16.16
N ALA A 339 -0.58 3.61 -16.24
CA ALA A 339 0.27 2.72 -15.48
C ALA A 339 0.39 3.15 -14.01
N VAL A 340 0.30 4.45 -13.75
CA VAL A 340 0.21 5.03 -12.41
C VAL A 340 -1.26 5.30 -12.09
N PRO A 341 -1.80 4.83 -10.95
CA PRO A 341 -3.20 5.04 -10.59
C PRO A 341 -3.59 6.51 -10.47
N PRO A 342 -4.85 6.88 -10.82
CA PRO A 342 -5.39 8.20 -10.53
C PRO A 342 -5.37 8.51 -9.03
N GLN A 343 -5.17 9.79 -8.69
CA GLN A 343 -5.16 10.29 -7.31
C GLN A 343 -4.06 9.67 -6.42
N PHE A 344 -3.02 9.12 -7.05
CA PHE A 344 -1.91 8.48 -6.35
C PHE A 344 -0.78 9.46 -6.01
N ALA A 345 -0.40 10.31 -6.93
CA ALA A 345 0.68 11.27 -6.75
C ALA A 345 0.35 12.62 -7.36
N ALA A 346 0.68 13.69 -6.65
CA ALA A 346 0.48 15.05 -7.11
C ALA A 346 1.81 15.79 -7.30
N SER A 347 1.88 16.64 -8.33
CA SER A 347 3.04 17.50 -8.57
C SER A 347 3.25 18.46 -7.41
N ALA A 348 4.46 18.50 -6.87
CA ALA A 348 4.82 19.41 -5.78
C ALA A 348 4.72 20.89 -6.15
N SER A 349 4.88 21.23 -7.44
CA SER A 349 4.84 22.61 -7.94
C SER A 349 3.43 23.09 -8.31
N THR A 350 2.59 22.21 -8.83
CA THR A 350 1.26 22.56 -9.39
C THR A 350 0.09 21.97 -8.63
N GLY A 351 0.30 20.93 -7.83
CA GLY A 351 -0.75 20.13 -7.21
C GLY A 351 -1.54 19.26 -8.19
N ALA A 352 -1.13 19.18 -9.47
CA ALA A 352 -1.80 18.36 -10.47
C ALA A 352 -1.56 16.87 -10.23
N ASP A 353 -2.60 16.05 -10.35
CA ASP A 353 -2.48 14.59 -10.31
C ASP A 353 -1.61 14.10 -11.49
N PHE A 354 -0.74 13.13 -11.23
CA PHE A 354 0.11 12.55 -12.25
C PHE A 354 -0.70 11.92 -13.39
N SER A 355 -1.77 11.26 -13.03
CA SER A 355 -2.66 10.55 -13.95
C SER A 355 -3.90 11.37 -14.34
N ALA A 356 -3.80 12.71 -14.34
CA ALA A 356 -4.93 13.58 -14.69
C ALA A 356 -5.44 13.40 -16.12
N ASP A 357 -4.60 12.95 -17.04
CA ASP A 357 -4.93 12.84 -18.48
C ASP A 357 -5.43 11.44 -18.87
N GLN A 358 -6.39 10.90 -18.09
CA GLN A 358 -7.00 9.59 -18.36
C GLN A 358 -7.62 9.51 -19.76
N GLU A 359 -8.22 10.60 -20.27
CA GLU A 359 -8.84 10.65 -21.61
C GLU A 359 -7.82 10.41 -22.73
N ALA A 360 -6.65 11.03 -22.67
CA ALA A 360 -5.60 10.84 -23.69
C ALA A 360 -5.09 9.41 -23.75
N PHE A 361 -4.95 8.76 -22.57
CA PHE A 361 -4.57 7.35 -22.52
C PHE A 361 -5.71 6.41 -22.90
N ALA A 362 -6.95 6.74 -22.57
CA ALA A 362 -8.13 6.00 -23.04
C ALA A 362 -8.25 6.00 -24.57
N GLU A 363 -7.81 7.06 -25.25
CA GLU A 363 -7.73 7.10 -26.72
C GLU A 363 -6.72 6.07 -27.28
N ILE A 364 -5.69 5.71 -26.52
CA ILE A 364 -4.67 4.74 -26.93
C ILE A 364 -5.11 3.31 -26.64
N CYS A 365 -5.52 3.03 -25.40
CA CYS A 365 -5.71 1.67 -24.88
C CYS A 365 -7.12 1.40 -24.33
N GLY A 366 -8.06 2.36 -24.43
CA GLY A 366 -9.43 2.22 -23.95
C GLY A 366 -10.28 1.35 -24.86
N TYR A 367 -11.45 0.94 -24.36
CA TYR A 367 -12.38 0.10 -25.08
C TYR A 367 -12.84 0.75 -26.40
N ASN A 368 -12.45 0.16 -27.50
CA ASN A 368 -12.84 0.58 -28.84
C ASN A 368 -12.74 -0.61 -29.80
N PRO A 369 -13.82 -1.35 -30.03
CA PRO A 369 -13.83 -2.52 -30.91
C PRO A 369 -13.32 -2.23 -32.34
N GLU A 370 -13.64 -1.06 -32.91
CA GLU A 370 -13.20 -0.69 -34.25
C GLU A 370 -11.65 -0.53 -34.29
N LYS A 371 -11.07 0.17 -33.33
CA LYS A 371 -9.61 0.27 -33.19
C LYS A 371 -8.96 -1.09 -32.88
N ALA A 372 -9.60 -1.92 -32.08
CA ALA A 372 -9.10 -3.27 -31.80
C ALA A 372 -8.98 -4.10 -33.07
N GLU A 373 -10.00 -4.06 -33.96
CA GLU A 373 -9.98 -4.72 -35.25
C GLU A 373 -8.90 -4.12 -36.19
N GLU A 374 -8.71 -2.78 -36.21
CA GLU A 374 -7.66 -2.11 -36.98
C GLU A 374 -6.25 -2.54 -36.54
N TYR A 375 -5.99 -2.54 -35.21
CA TYR A 375 -4.72 -3.00 -34.66
C TYR A 375 -4.50 -4.50 -34.94
N PHE A 376 -5.56 -5.31 -34.82
CA PHE A 376 -5.48 -6.73 -35.13
C PHE A 376 -5.12 -6.98 -36.61
N ALA A 377 -5.76 -6.25 -37.52
CA ALA A 377 -5.44 -6.34 -38.95
C ALA A 377 -3.98 -5.93 -39.25
N ALA A 378 -3.46 -4.89 -38.57
CA ALA A 378 -2.06 -4.50 -38.69
C ALA A 378 -1.12 -5.62 -38.17
N ALA A 379 -1.44 -6.19 -36.98
CA ALA A 379 -0.68 -7.31 -36.44
C ALA A 379 -0.66 -8.53 -37.35
N VAL A 380 -1.80 -8.90 -37.94
CA VAL A 380 -1.92 -9.98 -38.92
C VAL A 380 -1.02 -9.72 -40.16
N ALA A 381 -1.01 -8.47 -40.65
CA ALA A 381 -0.17 -8.11 -41.82
C ALA A 381 1.33 -8.20 -41.50
N GLU A 382 1.74 -7.80 -40.29
CA GLU A 382 3.14 -7.82 -39.83
C GLU A 382 3.62 -9.24 -39.49
N LEU A 383 2.78 -10.04 -38.85
CA LEU A 383 3.12 -11.37 -38.35
C LEU A 383 2.87 -12.48 -39.39
N GLY A 384 2.06 -12.21 -40.43
CA GLY A 384 1.70 -13.19 -41.47
C GLY A 384 0.82 -14.33 -40.93
N LYS A 385 0.11 -14.12 -39.82
CA LYS A 385 -0.74 -15.09 -39.13
C LYS A 385 -2.01 -14.40 -38.67
N ASP A 386 -3.17 -15.03 -38.80
CA ASP A 386 -4.50 -14.48 -38.51
C ASP A 386 -5.23 -15.14 -37.34
N THR A 387 -4.62 -16.14 -36.73
CA THR A 387 -5.18 -16.85 -35.59
C THR A 387 -4.13 -17.07 -34.50
N PHE A 388 -4.47 -16.76 -33.25
CA PHE A 388 -3.59 -16.84 -32.10
C PHE A 388 -4.29 -17.53 -30.92
N THR A 389 -3.56 -18.35 -30.18
CA THR A 389 -4.06 -19.03 -28.99
C THR A 389 -3.14 -18.79 -27.82
N PHE A 390 -3.60 -18.03 -26.82
CA PHE A 390 -2.86 -17.69 -25.63
C PHE A 390 -3.39 -18.36 -24.38
N VAL A 391 -2.51 -18.59 -23.41
CA VAL A 391 -2.88 -18.98 -22.05
C VAL A 391 -2.85 -17.74 -21.17
N MET A 392 -3.98 -17.39 -20.56
CA MET A 392 -4.04 -16.34 -19.55
C MET A 392 -4.04 -16.97 -18.15
N ILE A 393 -2.95 -16.74 -17.40
CA ILE A 393 -2.80 -17.18 -16.01
C ILE A 393 -3.36 -16.12 -15.06
N TYR A 394 -3.96 -16.54 -13.94
CA TYR A 394 -4.46 -15.64 -12.90
C TYR A 394 -4.47 -16.29 -11.51
N GLY A 395 -4.41 -15.46 -10.46
CA GLY A 395 -4.46 -15.92 -9.07
C GLY A 395 -5.87 -16.31 -8.63
N ASN A 396 -6.05 -17.56 -8.16
CA ASN A 396 -7.34 -18.07 -7.67
C ASN A 396 -7.54 -17.84 -6.14
N ASN A 397 -6.56 -17.23 -5.49
CA ASN A 397 -6.56 -16.89 -4.07
C ASN A 397 -6.32 -15.39 -3.82
N GLU A 398 -6.64 -14.55 -4.81
CA GLU A 398 -6.44 -13.08 -4.74
C GLU A 398 -7.76 -12.29 -4.71
N GLY A 399 -8.88 -12.96 -4.53
CA GLY A 399 -10.24 -12.42 -4.48
C GLY A 399 -11.21 -13.20 -5.37
N ASP A 400 -12.46 -13.29 -4.94
CA ASP A 400 -13.51 -14.04 -5.67
C ASP A 400 -13.86 -13.40 -7.03
N GLU A 401 -13.58 -12.11 -7.18
CA GLU A 401 -13.80 -11.34 -8.41
C GLU A 401 -12.78 -11.67 -9.51
N VAL A 402 -11.55 -12.07 -9.16
CA VAL A 402 -10.46 -12.26 -10.13
C VAL A 402 -10.80 -13.28 -11.21
N ALA A 403 -11.44 -14.38 -10.83
CA ALA A 403 -11.89 -15.41 -11.78
C ALA A 403 -12.99 -14.88 -12.73
N LYS A 404 -13.88 -14.01 -12.24
CA LYS A 404 -14.95 -13.39 -13.04
C LYS A 404 -14.38 -12.39 -14.02
N VAL A 405 -13.44 -11.55 -13.56
CA VAL A 405 -12.71 -10.59 -14.40
C VAL A 405 -11.94 -11.33 -15.50
N ALA A 406 -11.22 -12.40 -15.16
CA ALA A 406 -10.52 -13.22 -16.16
C ALA A 406 -11.48 -13.81 -17.21
N GLN A 407 -12.65 -14.27 -16.80
CA GLN A 407 -13.67 -14.80 -17.71
C GLN A 407 -14.28 -13.70 -18.59
N ALA A 408 -14.52 -12.52 -18.05
CA ALA A 408 -15.02 -11.36 -18.80
C ALA A 408 -14.02 -10.93 -19.87
N ILE A 409 -12.76 -10.73 -19.51
CA ILE A 409 -11.67 -10.38 -20.44
C ILE A 409 -11.59 -11.41 -21.59
N LYS A 410 -11.62 -12.71 -21.25
CA LYS A 410 -11.64 -13.75 -22.28
C LYS A 410 -12.81 -13.56 -23.26
N SER A 411 -14.02 -13.39 -22.73
CA SER A 411 -15.23 -13.26 -23.55
C SER A 411 -15.16 -12.02 -24.44
N GLU A 412 -14.81 -10.87 -23.88
CA GLU A 412 -14.74 -9.60 -24.62
C GLU A 412 -13.69 -9.65 -25.74
N VAL A 413 -12.49 -10.17 -25.45
CA VAL A 413 -11.43 -10.28 -26.45
C VAL A 413 -11.81 -11.25 -27.57
N GLU A 414 -12.37 -12.43 -27.25
CA GLU A 414 -12.78 -13.42 -28.26
C GLU A 414 -13.98 -12.93 -29.09
N ASP A 415 -14.89 -12.14 -28.50
CA ASP A 415 -16.04 -11.57 -29.20
C ASP A 415 -15.63 -10.46 -30.20
N VAL A 416 -14.67 -9.60 -29.81
CA VAL A 416 -14.17 -8.51 -30.67
C VAL A 416 -13.14 -9.00 -31.68
N LEU A 417 -12.28 -9.95 -31.30
CA LEU A 417 -11.18 -10.47 -32.09
C LEU A 417 -11.34 -11.97 -32.38
N PRO A 418 -12.14 -12.37 -33.37
CA PRO A 418 -12.44 -13.79 -33.65
C PRO A 418 -11.20 -14.64 -33.97
N GLY A 419 -10.08 -14.02 -34.32
CA GLY A 419 -8.77 -14.69 -34.55
C GLY A 419 -8.00 -14.97 -33.26
N VAL A 420 -8.45 -14.48 -32.09
CA VAL A 420 -7.79 -14.68 -30.80
C VAL A 420 -8.58 -15.67 -29.96
N THR A 421 -7.89 -16.63 -29.34
CA THR A 421 -8.45 -17.56 -28.37
C THR A 421 -7.67 -17.47 -27.07
N ILE A 422 -8.35 -17.32 -25.94
CA ILE A 422 -7.75 -17.25 -24.61
C ILE A 422 -8.15 -18.48 -23.78
N ASN A 423 -7.15 -19.25 -23.35
CA ASN A 423 -7.33 -20.37 -22.42
C ASN A 423 -7.01 -19.94 -20.99
N LEU A 424 -7.99 -19.96 -20.11
CA LEU A 424 -7.82 -19.56 -18.71
C LEU A 424 -7.12 -20.65 -17.89
N GLN A 425 -6.10 -20.26 -17.12
CA GLN A 425 -5.39 -21.16 -16.22
C GLN A 425 -5.30 -20.56 -14.81
N PRO A 426 -6.20 -20.97 -13.88
CA PRO A 426 -6.13 -20.56 -12.49
C PRO A 426 -4.96 -21.23 -11.76
N MET A 427 -4.31 -20.49 -10.86
CA MET A 427 -3.24 -20.99 -9.98
C MET A 427 -3.13 -20.12 -8.74
N THR A 428 -2.30 -20.48 -7.77
CA THR A 428 -2.03 -19.61 -6.62
C THR A 428 -1.24 -18.37 -7.04
N LYS A 429 -1.31 -17.26 -6.26
CA LYS A 429 -0.50 -16.06 -6.48
C LYS A 429 0.99 -16.41 -6.60
N ALA A 430 1.50 -17.27 -5.71
CA ALA A 430 2.91 -17.67 -5.71
C ALA A 430 3.31 -18.40 -7.01
N GLU A 431 2.49 -19.35 -7.47
CA GLU A 431 2.74 -20.05 -8.75
C GLU A 431 2.66 -19.10 -9.95
N ARG A 432 1.73 -18.14 -9.93
CA ARG A 432 1.62 -17.13 -10.99
C ARG A 432 2.87 -16.27 -11.06
N LEU A 433 3.34 -15.75 -9.92
CA LEU A 433 4.55 -14.94 -9.87
C LEU A 433 5.80 -15.73 -10.31
N ASP A 434 5.95 -16.98 -9.85
CA ASP A 434 7.04 -17.87 -10.29
C ASP A 434 7.05 -18.05 -11.81
N LYS A 435 5.87 -18.30 -12.42
CA LYS A 435 5.76 -18.42 -13.88
C LYS A 435 6.12 -17.12 -14.60
N MET A 436 5.69 -15.96 -14.08
CA MET A 436 5.98 -14.66 -14.66
C MET A 436 7.47 -14.33 -14.57
N GLN A 437 8.11 -14.59 -13.43
CA GLN A 437 9.55 -14.38 -13.23
C GLN A 437 10.42 -15.29 -14.11
N ASN A 438 9.96 -16.52 -14.39
CA ASN A 438 10.67 -17.49 -15.20
C ASN A 438 10.23 -17.52 -16.66
N ASP A 439 9.50 -16.50 -17.13
CA ASP A 439 9.05 -16.36 -18.53
C ASP A 439 8.29 -17.61 -19.06
N ASN A 440 7.40 -18.14 -18.23
CA ASN A 440 6.63 -19.35 -18.53
C ASN A 440 5.13 -19.06 -18.55
N TYR A 441 4.73 -18.05 -19.32
CA TYR A 441 3.35 -17.61 -19.48
C TYR A 441 3.19 -16.83 -20.79
N ASP A 442 1.97 -16.64 -21.27
CA ASP A 442 1.65 -15.77 -22.41
C ASP A 442 1.08 -14.44 -21.92
N ILE A 443 -0.06 -14.49 -21.24
CA ILE A 443 -0.76 -13.35 -20.65
C ILE A 443 -0.97 -13.63 -19.15
N ALA A 444 -0.75 -12.64 -18.30
CA ALA A 444 -1.04 -12.76 -16.86
C ALA A 444 -1.96 -11.63 -16.41
N LEU A 445 -3.09 -12.00 -15.77
CA LEU A 445 -3.87 -11.05 -14.99
C LEU A 445 -3.20 -10.91 -13.63
N THR A 446 -2.63 -9.74 -13.39
CA THR A 446 -1.77 -9.45 -12.23
C THR A 446 -2.04 -8.07 -11.66
N ARG A 447 -1.38 -7.73 -10.57
CA ARG A 447 -1.49 -6.43 -9.91
C ARG A 447 -0.16 -5.97 -9.33
N TRP A 448 -0.04 -4.65 -9.18
CA TRP A 448 1.02 -4.03 -8.41
C TRP A 448 0.43 -3.08 -7.37
N GLY A 449 1.00 -3.06 -6.18
CA GLY A 449 0.68 -2.09 -5.13
C GLY A 449 1.88 -1.18 -4.88
N PRO A 450 1.66 0.08 -4.52
CA PRO A 450 2.76 1.02 -4.33
C PRO A 450 3.47 0.77 -3.00
N ASP A 451 4.80 0.74 -3.04
CA ASP A 451 5.62 0.62 -1.83
C ASP A 451 5.97 1.99 -1.24
N TYR A 452 5.92 3.05 -2.06
CA TYR A 452 6.18 4.44 -1.65
C TYR A 452 5.41 5.43 -2.52
N ALA A 453 5.20 6.64 -1.99
CA ALA A 453 4.36 7.68 -2.61
C ALA A 453 5.12 8.47 -3.69
N ASP A 454 5.50 7.81 -4.78
CA ASP A 454 6.10 8.44 -5.97
C ASP A 454 5.74 7.60 -7.21
N PRO A 455 5.45 8.21 -8.39
CA PRO A 455 5.12 7.48 -9.62
C PRO A 455 6.15 6.41 -9.99
N MET A 456 7.39 6.57 -9.53
CA MET A 456 8.48 5.63 -9.80
C MET A 456 8.23 4.23 -9.23
N THR A 457 7.39 4.08 -8.18
CA THR A 457 7.01 2.76 -7.64
C THR A 457 6.33 1.87 -8.68
N TYR A 458 5.69 2.49 -9.69
CA TYR A 458 5.12 1.79 -10.86
C TYR A 458 6.09 1.84 -12.04
N LEU A 459 6.58 3.03 -12.40
CA LEU A 459 7.39 3.23 -13.60
C LEU A 459 8.76 2.56 -13.51
N GLY A 460 9.32 2.37 -12.33
CA GLY A 460 10.59 1.65 -12.15
C GLY A 460 10.54 0.17 -12.55
N MET A 461 9.34 -0.43 -12.64
CA MET A 461 9.20 -1.85 -12.91
C MET A 461 9.64 -2.26 -14.33
N TRP A 462 9.44 -1.40 -15.34
CA TRP A 462 9.60 -1.79 -16.74
C TRP A 462 10.96 -1.45 -17.35
N ILE A 463 11.96 -1.09 -16.53
CA ILE A 463 13.35 -0.96 -16.95
C ILE A 463 13.85 -2.30 -17.50
N THR A 464 14.63 -2.26 -18.54
CA THR A 464 15.28 -3.46 -19.12
C THR A 464 16.01 -4.26 -18.05
N ASN A 465 15.72 -5.55 -17.95
CA ASN A 465 16.24 -6.51 -16.95
C ASN A 465 15.83 -6.25 -15.49
N ASN A 466 14.87 -5.37 -15.22
CA ASN A 466 14.32 -5.28 -13.87
C ASN A 466 13.55 -6.58 -13.53
N SER A 467 13.68 -7.08 -12.29
CA SER A 467 13.04 -8.32 -11.83
C SER A 467 11.50 -8.28 -11.86
N ASN A 468 10.89 -7.10 -11.85
CA ASN A 468 9.45 -6.89 -11.96
C ASN A 468 8.99 -6.61 -13.40
N ASN A 469 9.91 -6.53 -14.36
CA ASN A 469 9.59 -6.42 -15.77
C ASN A 469 9.23 -7.80 -16.34
N TYR A 470 8.10 -8.33 -15.92
CA TYR A 470 7.65 -9.67 -16.28
C TYR A 470 7.37 -9.84 -17.78
N GLY A 471 7.11 -8.74 -18.50
CA GLY A 471 6.94 -8.75 -19.95
C GLY A 471 8.25 -8.86 -20.72
N PHE A 472 9.39 -8.71 -20.05
CA PHE A 472 10.74 -8.69 -20.64
C PHE A 472 10.90 -7.65 -21.76
N TRP A 473 10.10 -6.59 -21.68
CA TRP A 473 10.17 -5.46 -22.59
C TRP A 473 11.48 -4.70 -22.42
N SER A 474 11.98 -4.12 -23.52
CA SER A 474 13.21 -3.33 -23.53
C SER A 474 13.07 -2.14 -24.45
N ASN A 475 13.32 -0.94 -23.92
CA ASN A 475 13.29 0.31 -24.66
C ASN A 475 14.37 1.26 -24.12
N ALA A 476 15.37 1.58 -24.94
CA ALA A 476 16.50 2.39 -24.50
C ALA A 476 16.12 3.85 -24.16
N GLU A 477 15.06 4.41 -24.78
CA GLU A 477 14.56 5.74 -24.42
C GLU A 477 13.88 5.72 -23.06
N TYR A 478 13.09 4.69 -22.79
CA TYR A 478 12.49 4.46 -21.48
C TYR A 478 13.54 4.32 -20.37
N ASP A 479 14.52 3.43 -20.59
CA ASP A 479 15.60 3.19 -19.62
C ASP A 479 16.37 4.49 -19.31
N GLN A 480 16.61 5.33 -20.33
CA GLN A 480 17.28 6.61 -20.14
C GLN A 480 16.41 7.60 -19.35
N LEU A 481 15.09 7.70 -19.66
CA LEU A 481 14.17 8.57 -18.91
C LEU A 481 14.12 8.18 -17.42
N ILE A 482 13.99 6.89 -17.13
CA ILE A 482 13.96 6.40 -15.75
C ILE A 482 15.30 6.62 -15.04
N THR A 483 16.43 6.36 -15.74
CA THR A 483 17.76 6.63 -15.21
C THR A 483 17.94 8.11 -14.87
N ASP A 484 17.51 9.02 -15.77
CA ASP A 484 17.59 10.46 -15.54
C ASP A 484 16.73 10.92 -14.34
N CYS A 485 15.62 10.22 -14.08
CA CYS A 485 14.76 10.48 -12.92
C CYS A 485 15.30 9.92 -11.59
N THR A 486 16.16 8.91 -11.62
CA THR A 486 16.62 8.18 -10.41
C THR A 486 18.06 8.52 -10.03
N THR A 487 18.98 8.55 -10.99
CA THR A 487 20.42 8.77 -10.75
C THR A 487 21.05 9.80 -11.70
N GLY A 488 20.27 10.30 -12.68
CA GLY A 488 20.76 11.15 -13.76
C GLY A 488 20.37 12.62 -13.67
N ALA A 489 20.06 13.21 -14.82
CA ALA A 489 19.97 14.65 -14.99
C ALA A 489 18.84 15.34 -14.21
N TYR A 490 17.73 14.63 -13.95
CA TYR A 490 16.50 15.24 -13.39
C TYR A 490 16.31 14.98 -11.90
N ILE A 491 17.23 14.29 -11.24
CA ILE A 491 17.08 13.87 -9.85
C ILE A 491 16.85 15.03 -8.86
N SER A 492 17.38 16.24 -9.17
CA SER A 492 17.20 17.45 -8.35
C SER A 492 16.29 18.49 -9.00
N ASP A 493 15.74 18.22 -10.17
CA ASP A 493 14.79 19.06 -10.90
C ASP A 493 13.43 18.38 -10.92
N TYR A 494 12.60 18.69 -9.94
CA TYR A 494 11.32 18.01 -9.73
C TYR A 494 10.35 18.16 -10.90
N ASP A 495 10.34 19.31 -11.57
CA ASP A 495 9.45 19.54 -12.71
C ASP A 495 9.93 18.76 -13.94
N ALA A 496 11.23 18.80 -14.24
CA ALA A 496 11.82 18.02 -15.33
C ALA A 496 11.67 16.50 -15.08
N ARG A 497 11.84 16.07 -13.81
CA ARG A 497 11.61 14.68 -13.40
C ARG A 497 10.16 14.25 -13.63
N TRP A 498 9.21 15.09 -13.25
CA TRP A 498 7.78 14.84 -13.44
C TRP A 498 7.41 14.67 -14.92
N GLU A 499 7.88 15.59 -15.76
CA GLU A 499 7.69 15.51 -17.21
C GLU A 499 8.34 14.25 -17.82
N ALA A 500 9.54 13.86 -17.36
CA ALA A 500 10.24 12.68 -17.85
C ALA A 500 9.51 11.40 -17.46
N MET A 501 8.98 11.31 -16.23
CA MET A 501 8.14 10.20 -15.79
C MET A 501 6.86 10.09 -16.62
N PHE A 502 6.20 11.20 -16.94
CA PHE A 502 5.02 11.20 -17.80
C PHE A 502 5.33 10.73 -19.24
N LYS A 503 6.48 11.12 -19.79
CA LYS A 503 6.95 10.60 -21.08
C LYS A 503 7.24 9.10 -21.01
N ALA A 504 7.83 8.62 -19.93
CA ALA A 504 8.08 7.19 -19.73
C ALA A 504 6.76 6.41 -19.68
N GLU A 505 5.75 6.88 -18.94
CA GLU A 505 4.42 6.28 -18.93
C GLU A 505 3.79 6.24 -20.33
N THR A 506 3.92 7.35 -21.08
CA THR A 506 3.41 7.43 -22.45
C THR A 506 3.99 6.33 -23.34
N LEU A 507 5.29 6.04 -23.23
CA LEU A 507 5.93 4.93 -23.99
C LEU A 507 5.33 3.57 -23.60
N VAL A 508 5.15 3.31 -22.31
CA VAL A 508 4.52 2.08 -21.80
C VAL A 508 3.14 1.88 -22.39
N MET A 509 2.34 2.94 -22.45
CA MET A 509 0.96 2.88 -22.95
C MET A 509 0.88 2.79 -24.47
N GLN A 510 1.70 3.56 -25.21
CA GLN A 510 1.74 3.53 -26.67
C GLN A 510 2.17 2.18 -27.23
N GLU A 511 3.06 1.48 -26.55
CA GLU A 511 3.51 0.15 -26.92
C GLU A 511 2.69 -0.98 -26.30
N ALA A 512 1.66 -0.65 -25.51
CA ALA A 512 0.88 -1.60 -24.69
C ALA A 512 1.78 -2.62 -23.98
N VAL A 513 2.82 -2.12 -23.31
CA VAL A 513 3.72 -2.97 -22.50
C VAL A 513 2.91 -3.76 -21.49
N ILE A 514 1.89 -3.12 -20.95
CA ILE A 514 0.82 -3.69 -20.15
C ILE A 514 -0.53 -3.20 -20.69
N ALA A 515 -1.62 -3.85 -20.29
CA ALA A 515 -2.96 -3.29 -20.40
C ALA A 515 -3.51 -3.00 -18.99
N PRO A 516 -3.50 -1.73 -18.50
CA PRO A 516 -4.16 -1.37 -17.26
C PRO A 516 -5.65 -1.67 -17.34
N LEU A 517 -6.23 -2.10 -16.23
CA LEU A 517 -7.64 -2.49 -16.17
C LEU A 517 -8.41 -1.63 -15.16
N TYR A 518 -8.02 -1.70 -13.91
CA TYR A 518 -8.67 -0.94 -12.85
C TYR A 518 -7.76 -0.75 -11.64
N THR A 519 -8.05 0.31 -10.87
CA THR A 519 -7.45 0.56 -9.57
C THR A 519 -8.38 0.05 -8.49
N LYS A 520 -7.87 -0.82 -7.62
CA LYS A 520 -8.62 -1.42 -6.52
C LYS A 520 -9.06 -0.38 -5.52
N ALA A 521 -10.32 -0.46 -5.07
CA ALA A 521 -10.82 0.28 -3.93
C ALA A 521 -11.09 -0.63 -2.73
N ASN A 522 -11.05 -0.03 -1.54
CA ASN A 522 -11.52 -0.63 -0.30
C ASN A 522 -12.87 0.01 0.07
N ALA A 523 -13.89 -0.82 0.18
CA ALA A 523 -15.21 -0.40 0.63
C ALA A 523 -15.38 -0.71 2.12
N ASN A 524 -15.32 0.32 2.96
CA ASN A 524 -15.38 0.21 4.41
C ASN A 524 -16.74 0.66 4.93
N LEU A 525 -17.38 -0.17 5.76
CA LEU A 525 -18.51 0.25 6.57
C LEU A 525 -18.00 0.73 7.93
N ILE A 526 -18.40 1.95 8.31
CA ILE A 526 -17.97 2.62 9.53
C ILE A 526 -19.20 2.95 10.38
N THR A 527 -19.20 2.57 11.65
CA THR A 527 -20.30 2.85 12.58
C THR A 527 -20.53 4.36 12.70
N ALA A 528 -21.79 4.79 12.71
CA ALA A 528 -22.14 6.18 12.91
C ALA A 528 -21.56 6.71 14.23
N GLY A 529 -20.91 7.89 14.18
CA GLY A 529 -20.21 8.49 15.31
C GLY A 529 -18.73 8.11 15.40
N VAL A 530 -18.24 7.17 14.60
CA VAL A 530 -16.78 6.96 14.40
C VAL A 530 -16.32 7.92 13.32
N GLU A 531 -15.36 8.78 13.64
CA GLU A 531 -14.79 9.78 12.73
C GLU A 531 -13.26 9.82 12.87
N GLY A 532 -12.56 10.44 11.92
CA GLY A 532 -11.12 10.69 11.99
C GLY A 532 -10.24 9.47 11.66
N ILE A 533 -10.80 8.41 11.08
CA ILE A 533 -10.01 7.33 10.46
C ILE A 533 -9.42 7.89 9.17
N GLU A 534 -8.11 7.77 9.00
CA GLU A 534 -7.43 8.17 7.77
C GLU A 534 -7.20 6.94 6.90
N PHE A 535 -7.36 7.10 5.58
CA PHE A 535 -7.19 6.03 4.60
C PHE A 535 -6.15 6.44 3.58
N HIS A 536 -5.18 5.56 3.31
CA HIS A 536 -4.09 5.85 2.41
C HIS A 536 -3.91 4.72 1.38
N PRO A 537 -3.54 5.05 0.13
CA PRO A 537 -3.27 4.05 -0.89
C PRO A 537 -1.88 3.41 -0.76
N VAL A 538 -1.00 3.95 0.10
CA VAL A 538 0.41 3.58 0.22
C VAL A 538 0.75 3.24 1.66
N ALA A 539 1.63 2.28 1.87
CA ALA A 539 2.21 1.86 3.15
C ALA A 539 1.18 1.37 4.19
N LEU A 540 0.30 2.25 4.63
CA LEU A 540 -0.69 2.01 5.68
C LEU A 540 -2.09 2.25 5.14
N ASN A 541 -2.90 1.23 5.01
CA ASN A 541 -4.26 1.38 4.48
C ASN A 541 -5.16 2.21 5.41
N ARG A 542 -4.97 2.11 6.73
CA ARG A 542 -5.79 2.79 7.74
C ARG A 542 -4.92 3.27 8.89
N VAL A 543 -5.21 4.46 9.39
CA VAL A 543 -4.56 5.06 10.56
C VAL A 543 -5.63 5.54 11.54
N TYR A 544 -5.51 5.16 12.81
CA TYR A 544 -6.57 5.36 13.82
C TYR A 544 -6.22 6.37 14.90
N LYS A 545 -5.00 6.88 14.98
CA LYS A 545 -4.57 7.78 16.07
C LYS A 545 -5.41 9.06 16.20
N ASN A 546 -6.05 9.48 15.10
CA ASN A 546 -6.96 10.63 15.06
C ASN A 546 -8.44 10.23 15.17
N ALA A 547 -8.74 8.94 15.27
CA ALA A 547 -10.10 8.46 15.33
C ALA A 547 -10.78 8.79 16.68
N VAL A 548 -12.09 9.05 16.62
CA VAL A 548 -12.93 9.33 17.77
C VAL A 548 -14.23 8.54 17.69
N ILE A 549 -14.78 8.17 18.83
CA ILE A 549 -16.13 7.61 18.97
C ILE A 549 -16.97 8.65 19.71
N LYS A 550 -17.97 9.24 19.00
CA LYS A 550 -18.91 10.26 19.53
C LYS A 550 -20.12 9.67 20.19
#